data_4cc47524613fc8a983fe47b9d30736d2
#
_entry.id   4cc47524613fc8a983fe47b9d30736d2
#
_cell.length_a   1.000
_cell.length_b   1.000
_cell.length_c   1.000
_cell.angle_alpha   90.00
_cell.angle_beta   90.00
_cell.angle_gamma   90.00
#
_symmetry.space_group_name_H-M   'P 1'
#
loop_
_entity.id
_entity.type
_entity.pdbx_description
1 polymer ?
#
loop_
_entity_poly.entity_id
_entity_poly.type
_entity_poly.pdbx_seq_one_letter_code
_entity_poly.pdbx_strand_id
1 'polypeptide(L)'
;MELNAHLAEKLLRQLSAVTTHQLGIIRTDGIIAAHTSDILRNQFSRPAKEVADKALPELLIPESAQNEDTLSGLYLPVSLNRRTACILLIHSGTEEDLLSYGR
;
A
#
# COMPACT_ATOMS: atom_id res chain seq x y z
N MET A 1 15.18 -11.09 2.71
CA MET A 1 14.38 -10.91 3.94
C MET A 1 12.93 -10.68 3.54
N GLU A 2 12.03 -11.45 4.06
CA GLU A 2 10.61 -11.23 3.80
C GLU A 2 10.04 -10.20 4.77
N LEU A 3 9.11 -9.38 4.27
CA LEU A 3 8.35 -8.48 5.10
C LEU A 3 7.35 -9.28 5.94
N ASN A 4 7.46 -9.23 7.25
CA ASN A 4 6.46 -9.82 8.14
C ASN A 4 5.52 -8.74 8.70
N ALA A 5 4.40 -9.15 9.30
CA ALA A 5 3.40 -8.23 9.80
C ALA A 5 3.95 -7.26 10.86
N HIS A 6 4.83 -7.74 11.72
CA HIS A 6 5.42 -6.91 12.77
C HIS A 6 6.29 -5.81 12.19
N LEU A 7 7.14 -6.13 11.20
CA LEU A 7 7.98 -5.15 10.54
C LEU A 7 7.14 -4.14 9.76
N ALA A 8 6.09 -4.60 9.07
CA ALA A 8 5.18 -3.73 8.34
C ALA A 8 4.50 -2.72 9.29
N GLU A 9 4.02 -3.17 10.44
CA GLU A 9 3.40 -2.30 11.44
C GLU A 9 4.39 -1.25 11.98
N LYS A 10 5.63 -1.67 12.21
CA LYS A 10 6.68 -0.77 12.70
C LYS A 10 6.99 0.32 11.67
N LEU A 11 7.16 -0.06 10.40
CA LEU A 11 7.40 0.89 9.31
C LEU A 11 6.23 1.85 9.16
N LEU A 12 5.01 1.34 9.22
CA LEU A 12 3.81 2.16 9.11
C LEU A 12 3.76 3.22 10.20
N ARG A 13 4.04 2.85 11.45
CA ARG A 13 4.05 3.80 12.57
C ARG A 13 5.10 4.89 12.38
N GLN A 14 6.29 4.53 11.92
CA GLN A 14 7.35 5.50 11.68
C GLN A 14 6.98 6.50 10.58
N LEU A 15 6.40 6.01 9.49
CA LEU A 15 5.98 6.86 8.37
C LEU A 15 4.77 7.72 8.74
N SER A 16 3.84 7.19 9.51
CA SER A 16 2.64 7.93 9.94
C SER A 16 2.97 9.12 10.84
N ALA A 17 4.12 9.09 11.50
CA ALA A 17 4.57 10.19 12.35
C ALA A 17 4.96 11.43 11.55
N VAL A 18 5.24 11.30 10.24
CA VAL A 18 5.75 12.40 9.41
C VAL A 18 4.78 12.82 8.31
N THR A 19 3.60 12.22 8.23
CA THR A 19 2.59 12.60 7.24
C THR A 19 1.18 12.42 7.80
N THR A 20 0.24 13.22 7.28
CA THR A 20 -1.19 13.11 7.60
C THR A 20 -1.95 12.25 6.59
N HIS A 21 -1.30 11.81 5.51
CA HIS A 21 -1.93 10.96 4.52
C HIS A 21 -2.18 9.55 5.06
N GLN A 22 -3.18 8.89 4.53
CA GLN A 22 -3.39 7.47 4.78
C GLN A 22 -2.29 6.67 4.10
N LEU A 23 -1.69 5.73 4.81
CA LEU A 23 -0.56 4.95 4.34
C LEU A 23 -0.84 3.45 4.39
N GLY A 24 -0.29 2.71 3.45
CA GLY A 24 -0.33 1.26 3.45
C GLY A 24 1.03 0.65 3.12
N ILE A 25 1.32 -0.47 3.74
CA ILE A 25 2.49 -1.30 3.44
C ILE A 25 1.96 -2.59 2.84
N ILE A 26 2.34 -2.88 1.61
CA ILE A 26 1.76 -3.96 0.83
C ILE A 26 2.87 -4.94 0.43
N ARG A 27 2.61 -6.23 0.58
CA ARG A 27 3.56 -7.27 0.21
C ARG A 27 3.70 -7.35 -1.31
N THR A 28 4.76 -7.99 -1.77
CA THR A 28 5.01 -8.15 -3.21
C THR A 28 3.98 -9.06 -3.89
N ASP A 29 3.21 -9.84 -3.12
CA ASP A 29 2.09 -10.63 -3.64
C ASP A 29 0.79 -9.82 -3.75
N GLY A 30 0.80 -8.54 -3.35
CA GLY A 30 -0.35 -7.66 -3.43
C GLY A 30 -1.21 -7.62 -2.16
N ILE A 31 -0.88 -8.40 -1.13
CA ILE A 31 -1.64 -8.42 0.11
C ILE A 31 -1.22 -7.27 1.02
N ILE A 32 -2.18 -6.48 1.48
CA ILE A 32 -1.95 -5.36 2.38
C ILE A 32 -1.57 -5.89 3.76
N ALA A 33 -0.31 -5.71 4.15
CA ALA A 33 0.21 -6.22 5.42
C ALA A 33 -0.10 -5.28 6.57
N ALA A 34 -0.11 -3.96 6.33
CA ALA A 34 -0.44 -2.96 7.32
C ALA A 34 -1.02 -1.74 6.62
N HIS A 35 -1.92 -1.04 7.29
CA HIS A 35 -2.53 0.18 6.78
C HIS A 35 -2.98 1.06 7.94
N THR A 36 -3.00 2.38 7.75
CA THR A 36 -3.52 3.30 8.75
C THR A 36 -5.00 3.08 9.03
N SER A 37 -5.73 2.51 8.06
CA SER A 37 -7.09 2.01 8.27
C SER A 37 -7.07 0.48 8.36
N ASP A 38 -7.27 -0.08 9.54
CA ASP A 38 -7.17 -1.52 9.79
C ASP A 38 -8.10 -2.38 8.94
N ILE A 39 -9.21 -1.82 8.46
CA ILE A 39 -10.16 -2.59 7.65
C ILE A 39 -9.56 -3.06 6.33
N LEU A 40 -8.47 -2.42 5.87
CA LEU A 40 -7.81 -2.78 4.62
C LEU A 40 -6.74 -3.85 4.79
N ARG A 41 -6.39 -4.20 6.02
CA ARG A 41 -5.40 -5.25 6.28
C ARG A 41 -5.90 -6.58 5.68
N ASN A 42 -4.98 -7.32 5.08
CA ASN A 42 -5.21 -8.61 4.43
C ASN A 42 -6.02 -8.56 3.13
N GLN A 43 -6.38 -7.38 2.65
CA GLN A 43 -7.01 -7.26 1.34
C GLN A 43 -5.97 -7.25 0.23
N PHE A 44 -6.39 -7.59 -0.98
CA PHE A 44 -5.52 -7.63 -2.15
C PHE A 44 -5.52 -6.28 -2.87
N SER A 45 -4.32 -5.83 -3.27
CA SER A 45 -4.13 -4.62 -4.08
C SER A 45 -3.54 -4.99 -5.43
N ARG A 46 -4.31 -4.83 -6.50
CA ARG A 46 -3.84 -5.08 -7.85
C ARG A 46 -2.69 -4.14 -8.24
N PRO A 47 -2.76 -2.81 -7.98
CA PRO A 47 -1.67 -1.91 -8.34
C PRO A 47 -0.34 -2.26 -7.68
N ALA A 48 -0.36 -2.67 -6.41
CA ALA A 48 0.86 -3.05 -5.70
C ALA A 48 1.48 -4.29 -6.33
N LYS A 49 0.67 -5.29 -6.66
CA LYS A 49 1.16 -6.50 -7.33
C LYS A 49 1.76 -6.15 -8.69
N GLU A 50 1.14 -5.25 -9.43
CA GLU A 50 1.64 -4.80 -10.73
C GLU A 50 3.00 -4.10 -10.60
N VAL A 51 3.17 -3.24 -9.59
CA VAL A 51 4.45 -2.59 -9.31
C VAL A 51 5.53 -3.63 -9.05
N ALA A 52 5.23 -4.65 -8.25
CA ALA A 52 6.18 -5.71 -7.92
C ALA A 52 6.51 -6.57 -9.14
N ASP A 53 5.50 -7.04 -9.88
CA ASP A 53 5.67 -7.97 -11.00
C ASP A 53 6.37 -7.33 -12.20
N LYS A 54 6.09 -6.05 -12.46
CA LYS A 54 6.64 -5.32 -13.60
C LYS A 54 7.83 -4.45 -13.24
N ALA A 55 8.25 -4.48 -11.98
CA ALA A 55 9.36 -3.67 -11.46
C ALA A 55 9.20 -2.17 -11.81
N LEU A 56 7.99 -1.65 -11.63
CA LEU A 56 7.71 -0.25 -11.92
C LEU A 56 8.39 0.65 -10.88
N PRO A 57 8.95 1.81 -11.30
CA PRO A 57 9.53 2.75 -10.34
C PRO A 57 8.47 3.48 -9.50
N GLU A 58 7.25 3.59 -10.02
CA GLU A 58 6.11 4.17 -9.33
C GLU A 58 4.84 3.88 -10.12
N LEU A 59 3.69 4.00 -9.47
CA LEU A 59 2.40 3.88 -10.15
C LEU A 59 1.40 4.80 -9.45
N LEU A 60 0.85 5.75 -10.19
CA LEU A 60 -0.18 6.65 -9.68
C LEU A 60 -1.55 6.21 -10.16
N ILE A 61 -2.45 5.93 -9.22
CA ILE A 61 -3.85 5.58 -9.52
C ILE A 61 -4.73 6.77 -9.12
N PRO A 62 -5.40 7.42 -10.08
CA PRO A 62 -6.30 8.53 -9.76
C PRO A 62 -7.57 8.05 -9.06
N GLU A 63 -8.24 8.94 -8.34
CA GLU A 63 -9.48 8.60 -7.63
C GLU A 63 -10.55 8.05 -8.57
N SER A 64 -10.61 8.54 -9.80
CA SER A 64 -11.56 8.08 -10.81
C SER A 64 -11.39 6.62 -11.22
N ALA A 65 -10.21 6.04 -10.97
CA ALA A 65 -9.90 4.65 -11.30
C ALA A 65 -10.04 3.70 -10.10
N GLN A 66 -10.41 4.22 -8.93
CA GLN A 66 -10.56 3.40 -7.72
C GLN A 66 -11.71 2.41 -7.87
N ASN A 67 -11.47 1.15 -7.45
CA ASN A 67 -12.49 0.10 -7.44
C ASN A 67 -12.17 -0.93 -6.33
N GLU A 68 -12.80 -2.12 -6.38
CA GLU A 68 -12.72 -3.13 -5.32
C GLU A 68 -11.31 -3.56 -4.93
N ASP A 69 -10.39 -3.61 -5.89
CA ASP A 69 -9.01 -4.06 -5.65
C ASP A 69 -7.97 -3.00 -5.97
N THR A 70 -8.39 -1.77 -6.23
CA THR A 70 -7.53 -0.69 -6.69
C THR A 70 -7.82 0.58 -5.90
N LEU A 71 -7.03 0.84 -4.87
CA LEU A 71 -7.08 2.11 -4.13
C LEU A 71 -6.35 3.20 -4.90
N SER A 72 -6.94 4.40 -4.91
CA SER A 72 -6.27 5.55 -5.48
C SER A 72 -5.09 5.98 -4.61
N GLY A 73 -4.05 6.48 -5.24
CA GLY A 73 -2.87 6.96 -4.56
C GLY A 73 -1.60 6.65 -5.32
N LEU A 74 -0.48 6.93 -4.67
CA LEU A 74 0.85 6.69 -5.23
C LEU A 74 1.42 5.41 -4.64
N TYR A 75 1.84 4.49 -5.50
CA TYR A 75 2.43 3.22 -5.13
C TYR A 75 3.92 3.26 -5.44
N LEU A 76 4.76 3.06 -4.43
CA LEU A 76 6.21 3.15 -4.53
C LEU A 76 6.86 1.85 -4.04
N PRO A 77 7.75 1.23 -4.83
CA PRO A 77 8.49 0.07 -4.35
C PRO A 77 9.51 0.49 -3.29
N VAL A 78 9.61 -0.28 -2.24
CA VAL A 78 10.63 -0.12 -1.20
C VAL A 78 11.62 -1.26 -1.35
N SER A 79 12.87 -0.94 -1.62
CA SER A 79 13.90 -1.93 -1.88
C SER A 79 14.82 -2.11 -0.68
N LEU A 80 15.16 -3.38 -0.40
CA LEU A 80 16.17 -3.77 0.57
C LEU A 80 17.13 -4.73 -0.13
N ASN A 81 18.42 -4.44 -0.06
CA ASN A 81 19.46 -5.30 -0.67
C ASN A 81 19.20 -5.54 -2.17
N ARG A 82 18.79 -4.50 -2.89
CA ARG A 82 18.51 -4.49 -4.35
C ARG A 82 17.29 -5.31 -4.75
N ARG A 83 16.45 -5.71 -3.79
CA ARG A 83 15.19 -6.41 -4.06
C ARG A 83 14.03 -5.61 -3.52
N THR A 84 12.92 -5.65 -4.22
CA THR A 84 11.68 -5.04 -3.72
C THR A 84 11.19 -5.85 -2.52
N ALA A 85 11.19 -5.21 -1.35
CA ALA A 85 10.74 -5.85 -0.11
C ALA A 85 9.24 -5.66 0.11
N CYS A 86 8.72 -4.50 -0.28
CA CYS A 86 7.30 -4.17 -0.14
C CYS A 86 6.94 -3.00 -1.05
N ILE A 87 5.66 -2.66 -1.08
CA ILE A 87 5.15 -1.51 -1.82
C ILE A 87 4.52 -0.55 -0.80
N LEU A 88 4.93 0.70 -0.84
CA LEU A 88 4.34 1.75 -0.02
C LEU A 88 3.20 2.40 -0.80
N LEU A 89 2.02 2.46 -0.20
CA LEU A 89 0.88 3.19 -0.74
C LEU A 89 0.70 4.49 0.05
N ILE A 90 0.66 5.60 -0.65
CA ILE A 90 0.26 6.91 -0.11
C ILE A 90 -1.11 7.20 -0.70
N HIS A 91 -2.17 6.97 0.08
CA HIS A 91 -3.53 7.10 -0.41
C HIS A 91 -3.93 8.56 -0.53
N SER A 92 -4.54 8.91 -1.66
CA SER A 92 -4.93 10.29 -1.95
C SER A 92 -6.34 10.65 -1.46
N GLY A 93 -7.16 9.67 -1.09
CA GLY A 93 -8.53 9.89 -0.64
C GLY A 93 -8.64 10.15 0.85
N THR A 94 -9.88 10.30 1.32
CA THR A 94 -10.19 10.46 2.74
C THR A 94 -10.41 9.09 3.40
N GLU A 95 -10.46 9.07 4.74
CA GLU A 95 -10.81 7.85 5.48
C GLU A 95 -12.18 7.32 5.07
N GLU A 96 -13.12 8.22 4.80
CA GLU A 96 -14.47 7.85 4.35
C GLU A 96 -14.43 7.09 3.03
N ASP A 97 -13.59 7.50 2.10
CA ASP A 97 -13.40 6.78 0.84
C ASP A 97 -12.86 5.37 1.07
N LEU A 98 -11.97 5.21 2.05
CA LEU A 98 -11.40 3.90 2.40
C LEU A 98 -12.46 2.95 2.96
N LEU A 99 -13.45 3.47 3.69
CA LEU A 99 -14.53 2.65 4.24
C LEU A 99 -15.39 2.00 3.17
N SER A 100 -15.39 2.56 1.97
CA SER A 100 -16.13 2.02 0.82
C SER A 100 -15.33 0.97 0.04
N TYR A 101 -14.04 0.89 0.26
CA TYR A 101 -13.15 -0.01 -0.47
C TYR A 101 -13.44 -1.48 -0.12
N GLY A 102 -13.55 -2.32 -1.14
CA GLY A 102 -13.76 -3.76 -0.97
C GLY A 102 -15.21 -4.19 -0.69
N ARG A 103 -16.15 -3.28 -0.82
CA ARG A 103 -17.58 -3.59 -0.60
C ARG A 103 -18.27 -3.97 -1.89
#